data_15b7509d1316353ab59a4e013222a674
#
_entry.id   15b7509d1316353ab59a4e013222a674
#
_cell.length_a   1.000
_cell.length_b   1.000
_cell.length_c   1.000
_cell.angle_alpha   90.00
_cell.angle_beta   90.00
_cell.angle_gamma   90.00
#
_symmetry.space_group_name_H-M   'P 1'
#
loop_
_entity.id
_entity.type
_entity.pdbx_description
1 polymer ?
#
loop_
_entity_poly.entity_id
_entity_poly.type
_entity_poly.pdbx_seq_one_letter_code
_entity_poly.pdbx_strand_id
1 'polypeptide(L)'
;MGVRCACCGASPVTQSIVDVIRSTCADLSSLSVYELSSRGVFVDWLTLRAGSLTTSEYIPDVTPGSIHRGVRCENVQRLTFADGAFDLCTSTEVFEHVVDDHAGFVEVRRVLRPGGRFIFTVPLSGAMHTVERVRVLDGRLTHLLEPEYHGDSFSRSKQVLCMRNYGTDIVERLHNAGFSRVELRLPASAMMRCARTVVVAGR
;
A
#
# COMPACT_ATOMS: atom_id res chain seq x y z
N MET A 1 -6.26 -16.66 -14.07
CA MET A 1 -7.01 -15.38 -13.95
C MET A 1 -7.67 -15.34 -12.58
N GLY A 2 -7.43 -14.28 -11.79
CA GLY A 2 -8.07 -14.13 -10.49
C GLY A 2 -9.55 -13.74 -10.62
N VAL A 3 -10.34 -14.01 -9.57
CA VAL A 3 -11.74 -13.60 -9.47
C VAL A 3 -11.85 -12.07 -9.56
N ARG A 4 -12.76 -11.56 -10.39
CA ARG A 4 -13.04 -10.13 -10.56
C ARG A 4 -14.54 -9.88 -10.60
N CYS A 5 -14.97 -8.70 -10.16
CA CYS A 5 -16.35 -8.27 -10.25
C CYS A 5 -16.76 -8.15 -11.73
N ALA A 6 -17.89 -8.75 -12.12
CA ALA A 6 -18.39 -8.71 -13.48
C ALA A 6 -18.83 -7.29 -13.92
N CYS A 7 -19.19 -6.43 -12.97
CA CYS A 7 -19.69 -5.07 -13.27
C CYS A 7 -18.56 -4.04 -13.42
N CYS A 8 -17.53 -4.08 -12.57
CA CYS A 8 -16.49 -3.04 -12.51
C CYS A 8 -15.06 -3.57 -12.63
N GLY A 9 -14.87 -4.87 -12.77
CA GLY A 9 -13.54 -5.48 -12.87
C GLY A 9 -12.72 -5.48 -11.57
N ALA A 10 -13.26 -4.99 -10.45
CA ALA A 10 -12.58 -4.92 -9.16
C ALA A 10 -12.16 -6.31 -8.66
N SER A 11 -10.90 -6.43 -8.22
CA SER A 11 -10.40 -7.63 -7.55
C SER A 11 -10.96 -7.73 -6.12
N PRO A 12 -10.87 -8.89 -5.44
CA PRO A 12 -11.19 -9.01 -4.02
C PRO A 12 -10.39 -8.03 -3.14
N VAL A 13 -9.13 -7.77 -3.48
CA VAL A 13 -8.29 -6.75 -2.82
C VAL A 13 -8.95 -5.38 -2.91
N THR A 14 -9.28 -4.94 -4.13
CA THR A 14 -9.95 -3.65 -4.37
C THR A 14 -11.27 -3.54 -3.63
N GLN A 15 -12.09 -4.60 -3.66
CA GLN A 15 -13.39 -4.60 -2.98
C GLN A 15 -13.21 -4.50 -1.46
N SER A 16 -12.23 -5.21 -0.90
CA SER A 16 -11.97 -5.20 0.54
C SER A 16 -11.52 -3.83 1.04
N ILE A 17 -10.56 -3.21 0.36
CA ILE A 17 -10.05 -1.89 0.77
C ILE A 17 -11.13 -0.81 0.62
N VAL A 18 -11.92 -0.84 -0.45
CA VAL A 18 -13.05 0.09 -0.67
C VAL A 18 -14.09 -0.02 0.44
N ASP A 19 -14.45 -1.24 0.85
CA ASP A 19 -15.43 -1.48 1.92
C ASP A 19 -14.93 -0.92 3.26
N VAL A 20 -13.67 -1.16 3.59
CA VAL A 20 -13.06 -0.64 4.81
C VAL A 20 -12.92 0.88 4.77
N ILE A 21 -12.53 1.49 3.64
CA ILE A 21 -12.48 2.94 3.50
C ILE A 21 -13.87 3.55 3.73
N ARG A 22 -14.92 3.00 3.11
CA ARG A 22 -16.30 3.47 3.29
C ARG A 22 -16.77 3.43 4.74
N SER A 23 -16.38 2.41 5.49
CA SER A 23 -16.75 2.26 6.92
C SER A 23 -15.87 3.10 7.86
N THR A 24 -14.71 3.58 7.37
CA THR A 24 -13.72 4.30 8.18
C THR A 24 -13.73 5.81 7.93
N CYS A 25 -13.99 6.23 6.69
CA CYS A 25 -13.99 7.62 6.26
C CYS A 25 -15.41 8.04 5.92
N ALA A 26 -16.00 8.96 6.71
CA ALA A 26 -17.38 9.40 6.54
C ALA A 26 -17.60 10.16 5.21
N ASP A 27 -16.63 10.98 4.81
CA ASP A 27 -16.68 11.75 3.58
C ASP A 27 -15.29 11.87 2.94
N LEU A 28 -15.11 11.23 1.80
CA LEU A 28 -13.86 11.29 1.02
C LEU A 28 -13.74 12.58 0.22
N SER A 29 -14.85 13.25 -0.09
CA SER A 29 -14.85 14.44 -0.95
C SER A 29 -14.19 15.65 -0.28
N SER A 30 -13.99 15.61 1.03
CA SER A 30 -13.26 16.61 1.79
C SER A 30 -11.77 16.29 2.00
N LEU A 31 -11.32 15.08 1.64
CA LEU A 31 -9.98 14.58 1.97
C LEU A 31 -8.98 14.79 0.83
N SER A 32 -7.74 15.11 1.23
CA SER A 32 -6.55 15.00 0.39
C SER A 32 -6.01 13.57 0.50
N VAL A 33 -6.07 12.83 -0.60
CA VAL A 33 -5.71 11.40 -0.64
C VAL A 33 -4.42 11.19 -1.42
N TYR A 34 -3.54 10.36 -0.89
CA TYR A 34 -2.37 9.84 -1.61
C TYR A 34 -2.50 8.32 -1.80
N GLU A 35 -2.48 7.88 -3.05
CA GLU A 35 -2.46 6.46 -3.43
C GLU A 35 -1.11 6.11 -4.04
N LEU A 36 -0.50 5.01 -3.57
CA LEU A 36 0.82 4.54 -3.98
C LEU A 36 0.82 3.82 -5.34
N SER A 37 -0.27 3.91 -6.09
CA SER A 37 -0.40 3.42 -7.46
C SER A 37 -1.02 4.49 -8.35
N SER A 38 -0.73 4.49 -9.65
CA SER A 38 -1.22 5.52 -10.56
C SER A 38 -2.39 5.09 -11.43
N ARG A 39 -2.84 3.84 -11.33
CA ARG A 39 -3.86 3.28 -12.22
C ARG A 39 -4.60 2.09 -11.62
N GLY A 40 -5.70 1.74 -12.28
CA GLY A 40 -6.55 0.61 -11.93
C GLY A 40 -7.86 1.02 -11.29
N VAL A 41 -8.76 0.05 -11.17
CA VAL A 41 -10.14 0.28 -10.71
C VAL A 41 -10.22 0.97 -9.34
N PHE A 42 -9.22 0.76 -8.49
CA PHE A 42 -9.16 1.44 -7.18
C PHE A 42 -8.82 2.93 -7.33
N VAL A 43 -7.87 3.27 -8.18
CA VAL A 43 -7.51 4.66 -8.50
C VAL A 43 -8.70 5.37 -9.15
N ASP A 44 -9.37 4.72 -10.12
CA ASP A 44 -10.57 5.27 -10.76
C ASP A 44 -11.67 5.56 -9.72
N TRP A 45 -11.85 4.64 -8.76
CA TRP A 45 -12.81 4.81 -7.68
C TRP A 45 -12.48 5.98 -6.75
N LEU A 46 -11.20 6.17 -6.40
CA LEU A 46 -10.72 7.30 -5.60
C LEU A 46 -10.85 8.62 -6.37
N THR A 47 -10.50 8.66 -7.65
CA THR A 47 -10.61 9.84 -8.52
C THR A 47 -12.02 10.42 -8.52
N LEU A 48 -13.03 9.57 -8.49
CA LEU A 48 -14.43 10.00 -8.49
C LEU A 48 -14.95 10.45 -7.11
N ARG A 49 -14.18 10.29 -6.03
CA ARG A 49 -14.70 10.45 -4.65
C ARG A 49 -13.84 11.30 -3.74
N ALA A 50 -12.54 11.35 -3.95
CA ALA A 50 -11.63 12.14 -3.12
C ALA A 50 -11.75 13.63 -3.45
N GLY A 51 -11.57 14.49 -2.44
CA GLY A 51 -11.49 15.94 -2.64
C GLY A 51 -10.29 16.32 -3.50
N SER A 52 -9.16 15.67 -3.26
CA SER A 52 -8.00 15.68 -4.14
C SER A 52 -7.31 14.33 -4.10
N LEU A 53 -6.77 13.89 -5.24
CA LEU A 53 -6.03 12.64 -5.35
C LEU A 53 -4.64 12.89 -5.92
N THR A 54 -3.63 12.48 -5.19
CA THR A 54 -2.25 12.38 -5.67
C THR A 54 -1.91 10.92 -5.84
N THR A 55 -1.30 10.57 -6.98
CA THR A 55 -0.88 9.19 -7.28
C THR A 55 0.59 9.15 -7.65
N SER A 56 1.26 8.04 -7.42
CA SER A 56 2.63 7.82 -7.85
C SER A 56 2.92 6.36 -8.17
N GLU A 57 4.09 6.13 -8.75
CA GLU A 57 4.66 4.78 -8.92
C GLU A 57 6.13 4.83 -8.51
N TYR A 58 6.66 3.70 -8.07
CA TYR A 58 8.10 3.54 -8.01
C TYR A 58 8.63 3.15 -9.39
N ILE A 59 9.45 4.01 -9.98
CA ILE A 59 10.06 3.78 -11.29
C ILE A 59 11.57 3.72 -11.11
N PRO A 60 12.21 2.54 -11.30
CA PRO A 60 13.67 2.42 -11.20
C PRO A 60 14.39 3.43 -12.09
N ASP A 61 15.50 3.95 -11.61
CA ASP A 61 16.38 4.90 -12.32
C ASP A 61 15.73 6.28 -12.63
N VAL A 62 14.56 6.57 -12.07
CA VAL A 62 13.89 7.87 -12.17
C VAL A 62 13.94 8.59 -10.83
N THR A 63 14.31 9.87 -10.86
CA THR A 63 14.43 10.70 -9.65
C THR A 63 13.07 10.82 -8.94
N PRO A 64 12.95 10.46 -7.65
CA PRO A 64 11.73 10.68 -6.87
C PRO A 64 11.29 12.16 -6.92
N GLY A 65 9.98 12.38 -6.98
CA GLY A 65 9.36 13.71 -7.14
C GLY A 65 9.21 14.18 -8.58
N SER A 66 9.90 13.56 -9.54
CA SER A 66 9.78 13.93 -10.96
C SER A 66 8.58 13.25 -11.64
N ILE A 67 8.21 13.78 -12.81
CA ILE A 67 7.18 13.20 -13.67
C ILE A 67 7.85 12.45 -14.83
N HIS A 68 7.55 11.17 -14.97
CA HIS A 68 8.00 10.34 -16.07
C HIS A 68 6.80 9.81 -16.86
N ARG A 69 6.68 10.19 -18.15
CA ARG A 69 5.54 9.80 -19.01
C ARG A 69 4.16 10.07 -18.38
N GLY A 70 4.01 11.23 -17.74
CA GLY A 70 2.76 11.64 -17.09
C GLY A 70 2.50 11.01 -15.71
N VAL A 71 3.40 10.16 -15.21
CA VAL A 71 3.28 9.51 -13.90
C VAL A 71 4.34 10.09 -12.95
N ARG A 72 3.93 10.46 -11.74
CA ARG A 72 4.83 10.90 -10.69
C ARG A 72 5.63 9.71 -10.17
N CYS A 73 6.96 9.85 -10.10
CA CYS A 73 7.83 8.86 -9.48
C CYS A 73 8.02 9.18 -8.00
N GLU A 74 7.80 8.20 -7.13
CA GLU A 74 8.11 8.30 -5.70
C GLU A 74 8.76 7.00 -5.20
N ASN A 75 9.63 7.14 -4.20
CA ASN A 75 10.09 6.02 -3.40
C ASN A 75 9.47 6.14 -2.02
N VAL A 76 8.63 5.17 -1.65
CA VAL A 76 7.92 5.19 -0.37
C VAL A 76 8.86 5.24 0.84
N GLN A 77 10.11 4.76 0.71
CA GLN A 77 11.12 4.84 1.76
C GLN A 77 11.68 6.27 1.95
N ARG A 78 11.41 7.17 1.01
CA ARG A 78 11.83 8.59 1.04
C ARG A 78 10.94 9.42 0.13
N LEU A 79 9.74 9.72 0.60
CA LEU A 79 8.77 10.51 -0.15
C LEU A 79 9.20 11.98 -0.27
N THR A 80 8.95 12.59 -1.42
CA THR A 80 9.30 14.00 -1.67
C THR A 80 8.22 14.99 -1.23
N PHE A 81 7.10 14.51 -0.67
CA PHE A 81 6.03 15.34 -0.14
C PHE A 81 6.41 15.99 1.19
N ALA A 82 5.79 17.15 1.47
CA ALA A 82 5.91 17.81 2.76
C ALA A 82 5.24 17.00 3.89
N ASP A 83 5.64 17.27 5.12
CA ASP A 83 4.98 16.73 6.31
C ASP A 83 3.51 17.14 6.35
N GLY A 84 2.63 16.20 6.71
CA GLY A 84 1.21 16.48 6.87
C GLY A 84 0.51 16.93 5.59
N ALA A 85 0.92 16.44 4.43
CA ALA A 85 0.32 16.80 3.14
C ALA A 85 -1.06 16.15 2.93
N PHE A 86 -1.32 14.98 3.52
CA PHE A 86 -2.48 14.15 3.21
C PHE A 86 -3.32 13.80 4.44
N ASP A 87 -4.62 13.64 4.24
CA ASP A 87 -5.56 13.15 5.25
C ASP A 87 -5.65 11.63 5.23
N LEU A 88 -5.47 11.03 4.05
CA LEU A 88 -5.53 9.60 3.83
C LEU A 88 -4.40 9.17 2.89
N CYS A 89 -3.62 8.18 3.28
CA CYS A 89 -2.74 7.43 2.39
C CYS A 89 -3.32 6.04 2.16
N THR A 90 -3.20 5.52 0.94
CA THR A 90 -3.67 4.19 0.58
C THR A 90 -2.63 3.43 -0.24
N SER A 91 -2.67 2.10 -0.18
CA SER A 91 -1.82 1.24 -0.98
C SER A 91 -2.41 -0.17 -1.09
N THR A 92 -2.20 -0.83 -2.21
CA THR A 92 -2.66 -2.21 -2.42
C THR A 92 -1.52 -3.09 -2.89
N GLU A 93 -1.12 -4.07 -2.05
CA GLU A 93 -0.10 -5.07 -2.40
C GLU A 93 1.23 -4.42 -2.87
N VAL A 94 1.77 -3.49 -2.07
CA VAL A 94 3.02 -2.74 -2.38
C VAL A 94 4.11 -3.05 -1.35
N PHE A 95 3.79 -3.07 -0.06
CA PHE A 95 4.80 -3.07 1.00
C PHE A 95 5.60 -4.38 1.10
N GLU A 96 5.07 -5.48 0.61
CA GLU A 96 5.81 -6.75 0.48
C GLU A 96 7.00 -6.66 -0.49
N HIS A 97 7.03 -5.61 -1.35
CA HIS A 97 8.09 -5.35 -2.32
C HIS A 97 9.07 -4.26 -1.85
N VAL A 98 8.75 -3.53 -0.80
CA VAL A 98 9.59 -2.45 -0.27
C VAL A 98 10.77 -3.03 0.48
N VAL A 99 11.99 -2.60 0.14
CA VAL A 99 13.22 -3.13 0.74
C VAL A 99 13.24 -2.86 2.24
N ASP A 100 13.09 -1.60 2.64
CA ASP A 100 12.96 -1.16 4.04
C ASP A 100 11.53 -0.71 4.31
N ASP A 101 10.68 -1.63 4.76
CA ASP A 101 9.29 -1.34 5.05
C ASP A 101 9.13 -0.39 6.25
N HIS A 102 10.05 -0.45 7.23
CA HIS A 102 10.02 0.47 8.36
C HIS A 102 10.22 1.93 7.90
N ALA A 103 11.22 2.19 7.07
CA ALA A 103 11.41 3.51 6.47
C ALA A 103 10.18 3.96 5.68
N GLY A 104 9.56 3.03 4.93
CA GLY A 104 8.32 3.31 4.20
C GLY A 104 7.16 3.68 5.12
N PHE A 105 6.96 2.95 6.21
CA PHE A 105 5.91 3.26 7.20
C PHE A 105 6.15 4.60 7.89
N VAL A 106 7.40 4.91 8.26
CA VAL A 106 7.77 6.21 8.85
C VAL A 106 7.45 7.35 7.89
N GLU A 107 7.78 7.21 6.61
CA GLU A 107 7.52 8.23 5.59
C GLU A 107 6.02 8.42 5.32
N VAL A 108 5.24 7.34 5.21
CA VAL A 108 3.78 7.44 5.09
C VAL A 108 3.20 8.15 6.30
N ARG A 109 3.67 7.83 7.51
CA ARG A 109 3.23 8.52 8.72
C ARG A 109 3.62 10.00 8.70
N ARG A 110 4.82 10.36 8.22
CA ARG A 110 5.29 11.73 8.15
C ARG A 110 4.39 12.59 7.24
N VAL A 111 4.03 12.08 6.08
CA VAL A 111 3.21 12.83 5.11
C VAL A 111 1.72 12.86 5.45
N LEU A 112 1.23 12.03 6.37
CA LEU A 112 -0.12 12.13 6.90
C LEU A 112 -0.25 13.31 7.85
N ARG A 113 -1.39 13.99 7.87
CA ARG A 113 -1.76 14.99 8.88
C ARG A 113 -1.99 14.33 10.25
N PRO A 114 -1.88 15.08 11.36
CA PRO A 114 -2.39 14.60 12.65
C PRO A 114 -3.86 14.16 12.51
N GLY A 115 -4.16 12.93 12.98
CA GLY A 115 -5.48 12.30 12.80
C GLY A 115 -5.71 11.67 11.43
N GLY A 116 -4.77 11.79 10.51
CA GLY A 116 -4.79 11.12 9.20
C GLY A 116 -4.64 9.59 9.34
N ARG A 117 -4.96 8.88 8.27
CA ARG A 117 -4.96 7.41 8.25
C ARG A 117 -4.18 6.84 7.08
N PHE A 118 -3.53 5.71 7.33
CA PHE A 118 -3.00 4.82 6.30
C PHE A 118 -3.88 3.58 6.23
N ILE A 119 -4.52 3.32 5.09
CA ILE A 119 -5.39 2.16 4.84
C ILE A 119 -4.81 1.39 3.67
N PHE A 120 -4.40 0.15 3.91
CA PHE A 120 -3.68 -0.60 2.89
C PHE A 120 -3.87 -2.11 3.01
N THR A 121 -3.47 -2.83 1.96
CA THR A 121 -3.39 -4.29 1.96
C THR A 121 -1.99 -4.77 1.66
N VAL A 122 -1.67 -5.90 2.24
CA VAL A 122 -0.54 -6.78 1.90
C VAL A 122 -1.03 -8.22 1.99
N PRO A 123 -0.40 -9.18 1.30
CA PRO A 123 -0.68 -10.59 1.50
C PRO A 123 -0.28 -11.00 2.92
N LEU A 124 -1.28 -11.19 3.81
CA LEU A 124 -1.05 -11.74 5.15
C LEU A 124 -1.02 -13.27 5.07
N SER A 125 0.07 -13.86 5.53
CA SER A 125 0.28 -15.31 5.53
C SER A 125 -0.58 -16.08 6.54
N GLY A 126 -1.20 -15.36 7.48
CA GLY A 126 -1.88 -15.94 8.65
C GLY A 126 -0.93 -16.37 9.77
N ALA A 127 0.38 -16.31 9.58
CA ALA A 127 1.38 -16.55 10.62
C ALA A 127 1.45 -15.38 11.62
N MET A 128 1.99 -15.65 12.81
CA MET A 128 2.21 -14.61 13.81
C MET A 128 3.34 -13.66 13.42
N HIS A 129 4.39 -14.20 12.79
CA HIS A 129 5.61 -13.44 12.46
C HIS A 129 5.80 -13.32 10.98
N THR A 130 6.24 -12.14 10.56
CA THR A 130 6.70 -11.85 9.21
C THR A 130 7.95 -12.67 8.88
N VAL A 131 7.98 -13.26 7.70
CA VAL A 131 9.12 -14.00 7.19
C VAL A 131 9.81 -13.17 6.12
N GLU A 132 11.03 -12.74 6.39
CA GLU A 132 11.88 -12.06 5.42
C GLU A 132 12.35 -13.09 4.37
N ARG A 133 12.10 -12.84 3.10
CA ARG A 133 12.52 -13.69 1.98
C ARG A 133 13.86 -13.25 1.41
N VAL A 134 14.14 -11.96 1.55
CA VAL A 134 15.35 -11.32 1.03
C VAL A 134 15.90 -10.37 2.08
N ARG A 135 17.22 -10.31 2.19
CA ARG A 135 17.93 -9.33 3.01
C ARG A 135 18.88 -8.53 2.16
N VAL A 136 19.01 -7.26 2.45
CA VAL A 136 20.02 -6.39 1.82
C VAL A 136 21.18 -6.24 2.80
N LEU A 137 22.35 -6.72 2.42
CA LEU A 137 23.61 -6.58 3.16
C LEU A 137 24.62 -5.88 2.24
N ASP A 138 25.19 -4.78 2.69
CA ASP A 138 26.16 -3.98 1.94
C ASP A 138 25.71 -3.65 0.50
N GLY A 139 24.42 -3.32 0.35
CA GLY A 139 23.80 -3.00 -0.93
C GLY A 139 23.56 -4.21 -1.85
N ARG A 140 23.79 -5.43 -1.38
CA ARG A 140 23.56 -6.67 -2.13
C ARG A 140 22.33 -7.41 -1.61
N LEU A 141 21.51 -7.89 -2.55
CA LEU A 141 20.38 -8.76 -2.25
C LEU A 141 20.87 -10.17 -1.93
N THR A 142 20.48 -10.68 -0.77
CA THR A 142 20.70 -12.08 -0.37
C THR A 142 19.37 -12.75 -0.20
N HIS A 143 19.07 -13.76 -1.01
CA HIS A 143 17.85 -14.55 -0.89
C HIS A 143 17.96 -15.50 0.30
N LEU A 144 16.99 -15.39 1.22
CA LEU A 144 16.85 -16.29 2.38
C LEU A 144 15.93 -17.47 2.06
N LEU A 145 15.01 -17.28 1.10
CA LEU A 145 14.09 -18.28 0.57
C LEU A 145 14.12 -18.23 -0.95
N GLU A 146 13.53 -19.25 -1.58
CA GLU A 146 13.33 -19.27 -3.02
C GLU A 146 12.68 -17.96 -3.49
N PRO A 147 13.23 -17.29 -4.53
CA PRO A 147 12.69 -16.02 -5.00
C PRO A 147 11.23 -16.11 -5.43
N GLU A 148 10.42 -15.18 -4.94
CA GLU A 148 9.02 -15.04 -5.33
C GLU A 148 8.82 -13.70 -6.02
N TYR A 149 8.09 -13.71 -7.14
CA TYR A 149 7.83 -12.52 -7.94
C TYR A 149 6.35 -12.32 -8.15
N HIS A 150 5.92 -11.07 -8.02
CA HIS A 150 4.57 -10.64 -8.38
C HIS A 150 4.57 -9.86 -9.70
N GLY A 151 3.40 -9.77 -10.34
CA GLY A 151 3.28 -9.02 -11.58
C GLY A 151 3.37 -7.52 -11.34
N ASP A 152 4.27 -6.84 -12.06
CA ASP A 152 4.38 -5.39 -12.05
C ASP A 152 4.43 -4.86 -13.49
N SER A 153 3.49 -3.99 -13.81
CA SER A 153 3.36 -3.42 -15.15
C SER A 153 4.30 -2.23 -15.42
N PHE A 154 5.00 -1.71 -14.40
CA PHE A 154 5.97 -0.63 -14.53
C PHE A 154 7.42 -1.12 -14.61
N SER A 155 7.74 -2.28 -14.02
CA SER A 155 9.06 -2.86 -14.16
C SER A 155 9.33 -3.33 -15.59
N ARG A 156 10.59 -3.27 -16.03
CA ARG A 156 11.01 -3.79 -17.35
C ARG A 156 10.77 -5.30 -17.48
N SER A 157 10.92 -6.03 -16.38
CA SER A 157 10.69 -7.48 -16.31
C SER A 157 9.20 -7.83 -16.19
N LYS A 158 8.31 -6.82 -15.98
CA LYS A 158 6.89 -6.99 -15.62
C LYS A 158 6.67 -7.80 -14.34
N GLN A 159 7.70 -7.86 -13.50
CA GLN A 159 7.72 -8.57 -12.24
C GLN A 159 8.46 -7.76 -11.19
N VAL A 160 8.02 -7.88 -9.93
CA VAL A 160 8.67 -7.29 -8.77
C VAL A 160 8.93 -8.38 -7.72
N LEU A 161 10.12 -8.34 -7.12
CA LEU A 161 10.55 -9.30 -6.11
C LEU A 161 9.77 -9.10 -4.80
N CYS A 162 9.30 -10.19 -4.21
CA CYS A 162 8.72 -10.20 -2.88
C CYS A 162 9.85 -10.23 -1.83
N MET A 163 9.93 -9.19 -1.01
CA MET A 163 10.94 -9.06 0.03
C MET A 163 10.57 -9.84 1.29
N ARG A 164 9.26 -9.96 1.58
CA ARG A 164 8.73 -10.61 2.78
C ARG A 164 7.32 -11.12 2.63
N ASN A 165 6.97 -12.10 3.47
CA ASN A 165 5.60 -12.55 3.69
C ASN A 165 5.16 -12.05 5.05
N TYR A 166 4.21 -11.11 5.10
CA TYR A 166 3.75 -10.51 6.34
C TYR A 166 2.98 -11.49 7.22
N GLY A 167 3.31 -11.47 8.51
CA GLY A 167 2.53 -12.02 9.59
C GLY A 167 1.63 -10.98 10.24
N THR A 168 0.93 -11.37 11.33
CA THR A 168 0.11 -10.43 12.11
C THR A 168 0.94 -9.43 12.91
N ASP A 169 2.24 -9.64 13.06
CA ASP A 169 3.23 -8.71 13.62
C ASP A 169 3.41 -7.43 12.79
N ILE A 170 2.76 -7.30 11.64
CA ILE A 170 2.65 -6.04 10.90
C ILE A 170 2.05 -4.92 11.79
N VAL A 171 1.21 -5.27 12.74
CA VAL A 171 0.67 -4.34 13.74
C VAL A 171 1.79 -3.74 14.59
N GLU A 172 2.71 -4.58 15.09
CA GLU A 172 3.86 -4.13 15.86
C GLU A 172 4.83 -3.31 15.00
N ARG A 173 5.09 -3.73 13.75
CA ARG A 173 5.93 -2.98 12.81
C ARG A 173 5.42 -1.55 12.60
N LEU A 174 4.12 -1.36 12.47
CA LEU A 174 3.49 -0.05 12.33
C LEU A 174 3.56 0.76 13.64
N HIS A 175 3.36 0.15 14.81
CA HIS A 175 3.57 0.82 16.09
C HIS A 175 5.03 1.29 16.24
N ASN A 176 6.00 0.47 15.85
CA ASN A 176 7.41 0.81 15.85
C ASN A 176 7.75 1.97 14.89
N ALA A 177 6.98 2.13 13.80
CA ALA A 177 7.05 3.29 12.90
C ALA A 177 6.30 4.52 13.44
N GLY A 178 5.68 4.41 14.64
CA GLY A 178 5.05 5.51 15.36
C GLY A 178 3.55 5.70 15.14
N PHE A 179 2.87 4.80 14.43
CA PHE A 179 1.41 4.85 14.35
C PHE A 179 0.77 4.57 15.71
N SER A 180 -0.16 5.43 16.12
CA SER A 180 -0.77 5.37 17.46
C SER A 180 -1.84 4.28 17.58
N ARG A 181 -2.55 3.98 16.49
CA ARG A 181 -3.61 2.98 16.43
C ARG A 181 -3.45 2.13 15.18
N VAL A 182 -3.46 0.82 15.34
CA VAL A 182 -3.37 -0.13 14.21
C VAL A 182 -4.41 -1.22 14.38
N GLU A 183 -5.18 -1.46 13.33
CA GLU A 183 -6.26 -2.45 13.31
C GLU A 183 -6.16 -3.32 12.04
N LEU A 184 -6.39 -4.61 12.19
CA LEU A 184 -6.62 -5.53 11.09
C LEU A 184 -8.14 -5.68 10.91
N ARG A 185 -8.66 -5.22 9.77
CA ARG A 185 -10.10 -5.23 9.49
C ARG A 185 -10.44 -6.19 8.36
N LEU A 186 -11.45 -7.02 8.59
CA LEU A 186 -12.12 -7.74 7.52
C LEU A 186 -13.25 -6.87 6.96
N PRO A 187 -13.47 -6.85 5.63
CA PRO A 187 -14.61 -6.14 5.05
C PRO A 187 -15.93 -6.73 5.57
N ALA A 188 -16.96 -5.86 5.72
CA ALA A 188 -18.28 -6.27 6.20
C ALA A 188 -19.01 -7.20 5.23
N SER A 189 -18.67 -7.17 3.95
CA SER A 189 -19.23 -8.06 2.93
C SER A 189 -18.70 -9.49 3.10
N ALA A 190 -19.21 -10.19 4.12
CA ALA A 190 -18.88 -11.60 4.42
C ALA A 190 -19.16 -12.58 3.25
N MET A 191 -19.77 -12.13 2.16
CA MET A 191 -20.04 -12.93 0.96
C MET A 191 -18.83 -13.15 0.06
N MET A 192 -17.71 -12.46 0.29
CA MET A 192 -16.50 -12.68 -0.49
C MET A 192 -15.63 -13.75 0.16
N ARG A 193 -15.72 -14.98 -0.32
CA ARG A 193 -14.81 -16.09 0.07
C ARG A 193 -13.32 -15.74 -0.12
N CYS A 194 -13.01 -14.66 -0.81
CA CYS A 194 -11.66 -14.19 -1.11
C CYS A 194 -11.38 -12.81 -0.51
N ALA A 195 -12.14 -12.37 0.52
CA ALA A 195 -11.90 -11.11 1.20
C ALA A 195 -10.45 -11.04 1.73
N ARG A 196 -9.86 -9.84 1.61
CA ARG A 196 -8.52 -9.56 2.15
C ARG A 196 -8.65 -8.78 3.45
N THR A 197 -7.83 -9.15 4.41
CA THR A 197 -7.64 -8.30 5.58
C THR A 197 -7.03 -6.97 5.14
N VAL A 198 -7.60 -5.88 5.64
CA VAL A 198 -7.14 -4.52 5.38
C VAL A 198 -6.52 -3.97 6.66
N VAL A 199 -5.36 -3.37 6.54
CA VAL A 199 -4.67 -2.72 7.66
C VAL A 199 -5.11 -1.26 7.72
N VAL A 200 -5.51 -0.80 8.91
CA VAL A 200 -5.88 0.60 9.17
C VAL A 200 -4.98 1.12 10.28
N ALA A 201 -4.13 2.09 9.94
CA ALA A 201 -3.19 2.71 10.87
C ALA A 201 -3.47 4.21 10.99
N GLY A 202 -3.59 4.72 12.23
CA GLY A 202 -3.82 6.13 12.55
C GLY A 202 -2.54 6.84 13.01
N ARG A 203 -2.31 8.04 12.45
CA ARG A 203 -1.22 8.91 12.90
C ARG A 203 -1.49 9.54 14.26
#